data_17aeebe4b27303542559a1da5d342031
#
_entry.id   17aeebe4b27303542559a1da5d342031
#
_cell.length_a   1.000
_cell.length_b   1.000
_cell.length_c   1.000
_cell.angle_alpha   90.00
_cell.angle_beta   90.00
_cell.angle_gamma   90.00
#
_symmetry.space_group_name_H-M   'P 1'
#
loop_
_entity.id
_entity.type
_entity.pdbx_description
1 polymer ?
#
loop_
_entity_poly.entity_id
_entity_poly.type
_entity_poly.pdbx_seq_one_letter_code
_entity_poly.pdbx_strand_id
1 'polypeptide(L)'
;MTKDQFLELTKVGENNQIEYKTCRDDVSESVYESVCSFLNHTGGHILLGVLNDGTIVGVNPDRAETLKVNIINCINNKELFLPCPYFTPQIMEVEGKTVINLNVPCGEYVYRYKDRYWDRNGDADIDVTDQPELLLSLFERKNPHLFEERVVKGLSLEHLDHDTFQYCRNVLASKKPGHPWLQMTDEQILLSTHLASKGVSDELLLKYAALILFGKEEALEDFMPRYRFEALFHMCTYHQYTDLKQFPNRYDDRRTMRCNLIHVYERLSEFVERYLPDKFFLPEGSTQREDLRWNLFREIVGNLCVHADFSSGYACFLHVFKDRVVTKNPSRLLPEIPEGELTIEQLNNYTKNPLLVRVFHEMSWVEDLGSGIRNILRYAPLYYPDYRIEINNGSQFIFSITYMDVAEKVRDKAKMSETDPQNDPDREKMTQTGPQNDPDRSL
;
A
#
# COMPACT_ATOMS: atom_id res chain seq x y z
N MET A 1 25.85 4.60 14.14
CA MET A 1 25.08 3.68 15.02
C MET A 1 25.71 3.69 16.39
N THR A 2 24.92 3.60 17.48
CA THR A 2 25.41 3.45 18.86
C THR A 2 25.60 1.97 19.20
N LYS A 3 26.34 1.70 20.32
CA LYS A 3 26.51 0.30 20.83
C LYS A 3 25.16 -0.34 21.19
N ASP A 4 24.28 0.41 21.81
CA ASP A 4 22.95 -0.08 22.20
C ASP A 4 22.08 -0.42 20.99
N GLN A 5 22.12 0.41 19.95
CA GLN A 5 21.44 0.14 18.68
C GLN A 5 21.99 -1.13 18.02
N PHE A 6 23.30 -1.37 18.05
CA PHE A 6 23.89 -2.60 17.52
C PHE A 6 23.38 -3.83 18.29
N LEU A 7 23.37 -3.76 19.64
CA LEU A 7 22.86 -4.84 20.48
C LEU A 7 21.37 -5.11 20.25
N GLU A 8 20.58 -4.09 20.00
CA GLU A 8 19.17 -4.31 19.66
C GLU A 8 19.04 -5.05 18.30
N LEU A 9 19.81 -4.68 17.29
CA LEU A 9 19.79 -5.35 15.99
C LEU A 9 20.17 -6.84 16.09
N THR A 10 21.09 -7.23 16.97
CA THR A 10 21.46 -8.66 17.15
C THR A 10 20.36 -9.51 17.81
N LYS A 11 19.33 -8.90 18.39
CA LYS A 11 18.18 -9.61 18.99
C LYS A 11 17.03 -9.83 18.03
N VAL A 12 16.97 -9.06 16.95
CA VAL A 12 15.84 -9.08 16.00
C VAL A 12 15.88 -10.31 15.09
N GLY A 13 17.07 -10.81 14.76
CA GLY A 13 17.27 -11.86 13.75
C GLY A 13 17.43 -11.30 12.33
N GLU A 14 17.90 -12.16 11.43
CA GLU A 14 18.04 -11.84 10.00
C GLU A 14 16.66 -11.62 9.37
N ASN A 15 16.57 -10.62 8.49
CA ASN A 15 15.35 -10.25 7.79
C ASN A 15 15.67 -9.38 6.56
N ASN A 16 14.67 -8.77 5.94
CA ASN A 16 14.84 -7.89 4.77
C ASN A 16 15.83 -6.72 4.99
N GLN A 17 16.13 -6.34 6.23
CA GLN A 17 16.96 -5.17 6.58
C GLN A 17 18.14 -5.50 7.49
N ILE A 18 18.29 -6.73 7.92
CA ILE A 18 19.36 -7.14 8.84
C ILE A 18 19.99 -8.43 8.34
N GLU A 19 21.31 -8.46 8.27
CA GLU A 19 22.13 -9.61 7.88
C GLU A 19 23.29 -9.78 8.84
N TYR A 20 23.61 -11.03 9.23
CA TYR A 20 24.73 -11.38 10.09
C TYR A 20 25.82 -12.10 9.33
N LYS A 21 27.07 -11.75 9.55
CA LYS A 21 28.24 -12.38 8.94
C LYS A 21 29.37 -12.49 9.96
N THR A 22 30.02 -13.62 10.01
CA THR A 22 31.16 -13.83 10.96
C THR A 22 32.40 -13.05 10.56
N CYS A 23 32.85 -13.14 9.32
CA CYS A 23 33.97 -12.39 8.70
C CYS A 23 35.16 -12.14 9.63
N ARG A 24 35.72 -13.19 10.27
CA ARG A 24 36.72 -13.03 11.31
C ARG A 24 38.02 -12.36 10.81
N ASP A 25 38.59 -12.86 9.73
CA ASP A 25 39.90 -12.44 9.19
C ASP A 25 39.80 -11.90 7.75
N ASP A 26 38.78 -12.29 7.01
CA ASP A 26 38.53 -11.90 5.62
C ASP A 26 37.05 -11.65 5.36
N VAL A 27 36.75 -10.79 4.37
CA VAL A 27 35.40 -10.51 3.91
C VAL A 27 34.97 -11.55 2.89
N SER A 28 33.97 -12.36 3.21
CA SER A 28 33.43 -13.35 2.28
C SER A 28 32.73 -12.70 1.09
N GLU A 29 32.68 -13.38 -0.03
CA GLU A 29 31.95 -12.90 -1.23
C GLU A 29 30.48 -12.62 -0.94
N SER A 30 29.85 -13.46 -0.10
CA SER A 30 28.46 -13.31 0.31
C SER A 30 28.14 -11.96 1.00
N VAL A 31 29.12 -11.27 1.58
CA VAL A 31 28.94 -9.91 2.11
C VAL A 31 28.62 -8.92 0.98
N TYR A 32 29.30 -9.05 -0.15
CA TYR A 32 29.11 -8.15 -1.30
C TYR A 32 27.83 -8.48 -2.07
N GLU A 33 27.42 -9.74 -2.09
CA GLU A 33 26.12 -10.16 -2.61
C GLU A 33 24.99 -9.53 -1.77
N SER A 34 25.10 -9.60 -0.43
CA SER A 34 24.17 -8.94 0.50
C SER A 34 24.20 -7.42 0.35
N VAL A 35 25.38 -6.80 0.15
CA VAL A 35 25.46 -5.36 -0.13
C VAL A 35 24.68 -5.02 -1.41
N CYS A 36 24.85 -5.78 -2.50
CA CYS A 36 24.15 -5.58 -3.76
C CYS A 36 22.63 -5.74 -3.57
N SER A 37 22.23 -6.79 -2.88
CA SER A 37 20.84 -7.11 -2.56
C SER A 37 20.18 -5.99 -1.74
N PHE A 38 20.83 -5.48 -0.69
CA PHE A 38 20.34 -4.36 0.11
C PHE A 38 20.23 -3.05 -0.68
N LEU A 39 21.24 -2.72 -1.51
CA LEU A 39 21.19 -1.58 -2.41
C LEU A 39 19.99 -1.67 -3.36
N ASN A 40 19.69 -2.87 -3.85
CA ASN A 40 18.58 -3.12 -4.76
C ASN A 40 17.22 -3.20 -4.05
N HIS A 41 17.20 -3.46 -2.76
CA HIS A 41 15.96 -3.56 -1.96
C HIS A 41 15.70 -2.27 -1.17
N THR A 42 15.56 -2.35 0.13
CA THR A 42 15.21 -1.21 1.02
C THR A 42 16.41 -0.68 1.80
N GLY A 43 17.60 -1.18 1.55
CA GLY A 43 18.76 -0.92 2.40
C GLY A 43 18.71 -1.71 3.70
N GLY A 44 19.66 -1.45 4.61
CA GLY A 44 19.69 -2.11 5.91
C GLY A 44 21.08 -2.21 6.52
N HIS A 45 21.24 -3.12 7.48
CA HIS A 45 22.46 -3.31 8.25
C HIS A 45 23.05 -4.70 8.02
N ILE A 46 24.32 -4.76 7.63
CA ILE A 46 25.10 -6.01 7.60
C ILE A 46 26.08 -5.94 8.78
N LEU A 47 25.92 -6.85 9.74
CA LEU A 47 26.69 -6.87 10.98
C LEU A 47 27.80 -7.93 10.86
N LEU A 48 29.08 -7.49 10.75
CA LEU A 48 30.21 -8.40 10.70
C LEU A 48 30.72 -8.67 12.12
N GLY A 49 31.04 -9.93 12.39
CA GLY A 49 31.41 -10.45 13.71
C GLY A 49 30.22 -10.98 14.51
N VAL A 50 29.11 -11.33 13.82
CA VAL A 50 27.90 -11.86 14.44
C VAL A 50 27.55 -13.19 13.78
N LEU A 51 27.12 -14.18 14.57
CA LEU A 51 26.58 -15.46 14.11
C LEU A 51 25.09 -15.33 13.76
N ASN A 52 24.57 -16.29 12.99
CA ASN A 52 23.15 -16.29 12.57
C ASN A 52 22.14 -16.31 13.73
N ASP A 53 22.56 -16.76 14.92
CA ASP A 53 21.75 -16.73 16.13
C ASP A 53 21.83 -15.38 16.89
N GLY A 54 22.52 -14.38 16.33
CA GLY A 54 22.73 -13.07 16.94
C GLY A 54 23.89 -13.01 17.94
N THR A 55 24.59 -14.13 18.17
CA THR A 55 25.76 -14.15 19.09
C THR A 55 26.90 -13.33 18.52
N ILE A 56 27.38 -12.34 19.27
CA ILE A 56 28.54 -11.53 18.89
C ILE A 56 29.81 -12.35 19.13
N VAL A 57 30.56 -12.65 18.09
CA VAL A 57 31.88 -13.32 18.15
C VAL A 57 33.02 -12.36 17.89
N GLY A 58 32.77 -11.26 17.22
CA GLY A 58 33.73 -10.24 16.81
C GLY A 58 34.54 -10.62 15.58
N VAL A 59 35.10 -9.61 14.92
CA VAL A 59 36.14 -9.73 13.91
C VAL A 59 37.51 -9.67 14.59
N ASN A 60 38.58 -10.07 13.88
CA ASN A 60 39.95 -9.92 14.39
C ASN A 60 40.30 -8.43 14.53
N PRO A 61 40.57 -7.94 15.76
CA PRO A 61 40.83 -6.52 16.00
C PRO A 61 42.02 -5.97 15.19
N ASP A 62 43.09 -6.78 15.01
CA ASP A 62 44.26 -6.39 14.24
C ASP A 62 44.00 -6.24 12.76
N ARG A 63 42.91 -6.84 12.25
CA ARG A 63 42.53 -6.82 10.86
C ARG A 63 41.28 -5.93 10.55
N ALA A 64 40.64 -5.39 11.59
CA ALA A 64 39.39 -4.64 11.43
C ALA A 64 39.52 -3.49 10.42
N GLU A 65 40.58 -2.70 10.50
CA GLU A 65 40.82 -1.61 9.52
C GLU A 65 41.12 -2.17 8.12
N THR A 66 41.83 -3.31 8.02
CA THR A 66 42.08 -3.96 6.72
C THR A 66 40.76 -4.45 6.09
N LEU A 67 39.89 -5.08 6.89
CA LEU A 67 38.55 -5.53 6.42
C LEU A 67 37.73 -4.34 5.90
N LYS A 68 37.69 -3.23 6.66
CA LYS A 68 37.03 -2.00 6.26
C LYS A 68 37.57 -1.45 4.93
N VAL A 69 38.90 -1.39 4.78
CA VAL A 69 39.55 -0.91 3.54
C VAL A 69 39.23 -1.86 2.36
N ASN A 70 39.23 -3.16 2.59
CA ASN A 70 38.87 -4.14 1.55
C ASN A 70 37.42 -3.96 1.07
N ILE A 71 36.48 -3.71 2.00
CA ILE A 71 35.10 -3.44 1.65
C ILE A 71 35.00 -2.16 0.81
N ILE A 72 35.64 -1.06 1.26
CA ILE A 72 35.64 0.21 0.53
C ILE A 72 36.24 0.06 -0.85
N ASN A 73 37.36 -0.65 -1.00
CA ASN A 73 38.00 -0.89 -2.29
C ASN A 73 37.09 -1.71 -3.23
N CYS A 74 36.41 -2.73 -2.70
CA CYS A 74 35.49 -3.54 -3.49
C CYS A 74 34.30 -2.74 -3.99
N ILE A 75 33.61 -1.99 -3.12
CA ILE A 75 32.44 -1.20 -3.49
C ILE A 75 32.76 -0.04 -4.44
N ASN A 76 33.98 0.48 -4.41
CA ASN A 76 34.46 1.53 -5.32
C ASN A 76 35.04 0.99 -6.63
N ASN A 77 35.13 -0.32 -6.80
CA ASN A 77 35.67 -0.93 -8.02
C ASN A 77 34.53 -1.09 -9.05
N LYS A 78 34.62 -0.34 -10.15
CA LYS A 78 33.64 -0.36 -11.26
C LYS A 78 33.56 -1.71 -12.01
N GLU A 79 34.56 -2.55 -11.89
CA GLU A 79 34.55 -3.91 -12.47
C GLU A 79 33.77 -4.88 -11.58
N LEU A 80 33.58 -4.54 -10.30
CA LEU A 80 32.85 -5.37 -9.33
C LEU A 80 31.45 -4.83 -9.08
N PHE A 81 31.32 -3.54 -8.79
CA PHE A 81 30.02 -2.89 -8.57
C PHE A 81 29.69 -1.87 -9.65
N LEU A 82 28.50 -1.97 -10.22
CA LEU A 82 28.00 -1.00 -11.19
C LEU A 82 26.51 -0.70 -10.97
N PRO A 83 26.14 0.57 -10.66
CA PRO A 83 27.03 1.66 -10.26
C PRO A 83 27.80 1.37 -8.97
N CYS A 84 28.87 2.14 -8.68
CA CYS A 84 29.55 2.03 -7.40
C CYS A 84 28.70 2.64 -6.28
N PRO A 85 28.41 1.91 -5.21
CA PRO A 85 27.67 2.47 -4.08
C PRO A 85 28.57 3.38 -3.23
N TYR A 86 27.94 4.30 -2.47
CA TYR A 86 28.66 5.22 -1.62
C TYR A 86 28.16 5.13 -0.15
N PHE A 87 28.92 4.40 0.67
CA PHE A 87 28.73 4.32 2.12
C PHE A 87 30.04 3.90 2.78
N THR A 88 30.14 4.11 4.10
CA THR A 88 31.38 3.80 4.84
C THR A 88 31.09 2.83 5.98
N PRO A 89 31.77 1.65 6.03
CA PRO A 89 31.69 0.74 7.16
C PRO A 89 32.16 1.39 8.47
N GLN A 90 31.44 1.10 9.56
CA GLN A 90 31.73 1.63 10.89
C GLN A 90 32.28 0.53 11.78
N ILE A 91 33.53 0.66 12.24
CA ILE A 91 34.12 -0.20 13.26
C ILE A 91 33.70 0.30 14.65
N MET A 92 33.32 -0.63 15.52
CA MET A 92 32.96 -0.32 16.90
C MET A 92 33.33 -1.47 17.83
N GLU A 93 33.36 -1.18 19.11
CA GLU A 93 33.61 -2.17 20.17
C GLU A 93 32.33 -2.39 20.96
N VAL A 94 31.83 -3.62 20.96
CA VAL A 94 30.59 -4.05 21.62
C VAL A 94 30.90 -5.27 22.47
N GLU A 95 30.60 -5.22 23.78
CA GLU A 95 30.89 -6.28 24.74
C GLU A 95 32.36 -6.75 24.74
N GLY A 96 33.31 -5.81 24.56
CA GLY A 96 34.74 -6.13 24.48
C GLY A 96 35.19 -6.84 23.22
N LYS A 97 34.36 -6.88 22.20
CA LYS A 97 34.65 -7.47 20.89
C LYS A 97 34.57 -6.41 19.80
N THR A 98 35.48 -6.47 18.85
CA THR A 98 35.48 -5.59 17.67
C THR A 98 34.48 -6.11 16.66
N VAL A 99 33.56 -5.25 16.21
CA VAL A 99 32.56 -5.55 15.18
C VAL A 99 32.54 -4.47 14.10
N ILE A 100 32.01 -4.78 12.93
CA ILE A 100 31.88 -3.82 11.84
C ILE A 100 30.40 -3.78 11.41
N ASN A 101 29.84 -2.59 11.35
CA ASN A 101 28.51 -2.37 10.78
C ASN A 101 28.62 -1.74 9.39
N LEU A 102 27.96 -2.35 8.41
CA LEU A 102 27.71 -1.77 7.13
C LEU A 102 26.25 -1.26 7.12
N ASN A 103 26.10 0.05 7.23
CA ASN A 103 24.79 0.67 6.97
C ASN A 103 24.67 0.92 5.47
N VAL A 104 24.05 -0.06 4.77
CA VAL A 104 23.87 -0.03 3.33
C VAL A 104 22.61 0.79 3.01
N PRO A 105 22.72 1.90 2.27
CA PRO A 105 21.55 2.69 1.90
C PRO A 105 20.69 1.93 0.88
N CYS A 106 19.41 2.30 0.79
CA CYS A 106 18.63 1.98 -0.39
C CYS A 106 19.22 2.73 -1.59
N GLY A 107 19.66 2.00 -2.61
CA GLY A 107 20.25 2.59 -3.80
C GLY A 107 19.20 3.24 -4.71
N GLU A 108 19.57 4.35 -5.37
CA GLU A 108 18.70 5.06 -6.33
C GLU A 108 18.58 4.33 -7.67
N TYR A 109 19.58 3.50 -7.99
CA TYR A 109 19.67 2.76 -9.26
C TYR A 109 19.60 1.26 -9.03
N VAL A 110 19.52 0.50 -10.12
CA VAL A 110 19.74 -0.95 -10.08
C VAL A 110 21.24 -1.22 -10.05
N TYR A 111 21.69 -1.89 -9.01
CA TYR A 111 23.09 -2.27 -8.80
C TYR A 111 23.34 -3.70 -9.23
N ARG A 112 24.55 -3.97 -9.73
CA ARG A 112 25.02 -5.33 -9.97
C ARG A 112 26.39 -5.52 -9.33
N TYR A 113 26.64 -6.73 -8.85
CA TYR A 113 27.92 -7.20 -8.34
C TYR A 113 28.44 -8.36 -9.19
N LYS A 114 29.64 -8.25 -9.74
CA LYS A 114 30.22 -9.23 -10.66
C LYS A 114 29.26 -9.62 -11.80
N ASP A 115 28.68 -8.62 -12.46
CA ASP A 115 27.71 -8.75 -13.56
C ASP A 115 26.43 -9.51 -13.20
N ARG A 116 26.14 -9.71 -11.89
CA ARG A 116 24.91 -10.32 -11.40
C ARG A 116 24.06 -9.32 -10.63
N TYR A 117 22.75 -9.42 -10.81
CA TYR A 117 21.75 -8.64 -10.10
C TYR A 117 21.23 -9.46 -8.92
N TRP A 118 21.41 -8.91 -7.73
CA TRP A 118 20.95 -9.52 -6.48
C TRP A 118 19.77 -8.73 -5.91
N ASP A 119 18.76 -9.43 -5.41
CA ASP A 119 17.62 -8.84 -4.73
C ASP A 119 17.34 -9.60 -3.43
N ARG A 120 16.51 -9.00 -2.55
CA ARG A 120 16.20 -9.56 -1.24
C ARG A 120 14.81 -10.20 -1.23
N ASN A 121 14.69 -11.40 -0.64
CA ASN A 121 13.41 -12.05 -0.37
C ASN A 121 13.43 -12.66 1.04
N GLY A 122 12.83 -11.97 2.00
CA GLY A 122 12.95 -12.32 3.39
C GLY A 122 14.38 -12.11 3.89
N ASP A 123 15.00 -13.16 4.40
CA ASP A 123 16.40 -13.21 4.83
C ASP A 123 17.38 -13.70 3.75
N ALA A 124 16.91 -14.01 2.54
CA ALA A 124 17.71 -14.58 1.47
C ALA A 124 18.11 -13.55 0.41
N ASP A 125 19.38 -13.58 -0.01
CA ASP A 125 19.86 -12.90 -1.20
C ASP A 125 19.64 -13.78 -2.43
N ILE A 126 18.87 -13.27 -3.40
CA ILE A 126 18.49 -14.01 -4.61
C ILE A 126 19.17 -13.41 -5.84
N ASP A 127 19.86 -14.26 -6.60
CA ASP A 127 20.32 -13.90 -7.93
C ASP A 127 19.14 -13.86 -8.92
N VAL A 128 18.79 -12.66 -9.36
CA VAL A 128 17.69 -12.42 -10.30
C VAL A 128 18.15 -12.20 -11.73
N THR A 129 19.44 -12.36 -12.02
CA THR A 129 20.05 -12.07 -13.32
C THR A 129 19.35 -12.80 -14.46
N ASP A 130 19.10 -14.10 -14.27
CA ASP A 130 18.50 -14.98 -15.26
C ASP A 130 16.99 -15.17 -15.05
N GLN A 131 16.35 -14.29 -14.27
CA GLN A 131 14.92 -14.30 -13.96
C GLN A 131 14.24 -13.04 -14.51
N PRO A 132 13.79 -13.03 -15.79
CA PRO A 132 13.36 -11.81 -16.47
C PRO A 132 12.24 -11.04 -15.76
N GLU A 133 11.29 -11.73 -15.14
CA GLU A 133 10.16 -11.10 -14.43
C GLU A 133 10.63 -10.39 -13.14
N LEU A 134 11.52 -11.03 -12.36
CA LEU A 134 12.08 -10.43 -11.15
C LEU A 134 13.03 -9.29 -11.48
N LEU A 135 13.84 -9.46 -12.52
CA LEU A 135 14.75 -8.43 -12.99
C LEU A 135 14.00 -7.21 -13.51
N LEU A 136 12.92 -7.41 -14.28
CA LEU A 136 12.05 -6.31 -14.71
C LEU A 136 11.42 -5.59 -13.51
N SER A 137 10.90 -6.33 -12.54
CA SER A 137 10.33 -5.79 -11.31
C SER A 137 11.36 -4.98 -10.53
N LEU A 138 12.62 -5.43 -10.46
CA LEU A 138 13.73 -4.72 -9.84
C LEU A 138 14.00 -3.38 -10.54
N PHE A 139 14.09 -3.37 -11.89
CA PHE A 139 14.27 -2.14 -12.67
C PHE A 139 13.11 -1.18 -12.52
N GLU A 140 11.87 -1.67 -12.49
CA GLU A 140 10.68 -0.84 -12.28
C GLU A 140 10.65 -0.24 -10.87
N ARG A 141 11.04 -0.99 -9.84
CA ARG A 141 11.14 -0.53 -8.46
C ARG A 141 12.17 0.58 -8.28
N LYS A 142 13.31 0.49 -8.99
CA LYS A 142 14.41 1.47 -8.92
C LYS A 142 14.28 2.61 -9.93
N ASN A 143 13.33 2.54 -10.83
CA ASN A 143 13.03 3.62 -11.75
C ASN A 143 11.77 4.35 -11.27
N PRO A 144 11.91 5.38 -10.43
CA PRO A 144 10.79 6.16 -9.90
C PRO A 144 10.14 7.03 -10.98
N HIS A 145 10.69 7.06 -12.21
CA HIS A 145 9.96 7.64 -13.33
C HIS A 145 8.72 6.81 -13.55
N LEU A 146 7.74 7.32 -12.96
CA LEU A 146 6.42 6.82 -12.69
C LEU A 146 5.88 6.24 -13.97
N PHE A 147 5.25 5.08 -13.89
CA PHE A 147 4.60 4.45 -15.03
C PHE A 147 3.72 5.46 -15.80
N GLU A 148 3.04 6.33 -15.07
CA GLU A 148 2.18 7.39 -15.61
C GLU A 148 2.90 8.41 -16.49
N GLU A 149 4.21 8.63 -16.28
CA GLU A 149 5.01 9.60 -17.05
C GLU A 149 5.57 9.06 -18.36
N ARG A 150 5.51 7.74 -18.55
CA ARG A 150 6.01 7.11 -19.77
C ARG A 150 5.14 7.50 -20.97
N VAL A 151 5.80 7.87 -22.06
CA VAL A 151 5.13 8.13 -23.35
C VAL A 151 4.59 6.82 -23.93
N VAL A 152 3.33 6.84 -24.34
CA VAL A 152 2.68 5.68 -24.97
C VAL A 152 2.87 5.75 -26.48
N LYS A 153 3.65 4.81 -27.02
CA LYS A 153 3.94 4.77 -28.46
C LYS A 153 2.64 4.44 -29.24
N GLY A 154 2.30 5.28 -30.19
CA GLY A 154 1.12 5.13 -31.02
C GLY A 154 -0.16 5.75 -30.45
N LEU A 155 -0.13 6.28 -29.24
CA LEU A 155 -1.26 7.01 -28.66
C LEU A 155 -1.36 8.41 -29.31
N SER A 156 -2.56 8.81 -29.69
CA SER A 156 -2.88 10.12 -30.28
C SER A 156 -4.10 10.75 -29.61
N LEU A 157 -4.41 12.00 -29.91
CA LEU A 157 -5.62 12.66 -29.40
C LEU A 157 -6.91 11.94 -29.77
N GLU A 158 -6.95 11.22 -30.88
CA GLU A 158 -8.12 10.45 -31.30
C GLU A 158 -8.50 9.31 -30.35
N HIS A 159 -7.51 8.81 -29.59
CA HIS A 159 -7.71 7.79 -28.55
C HIS A 159 -8.24 8.37 -27.24
N LEU A 160 -8.24 9.70 -27.09
CA LEU A 160 -8.77 10.37 -25.91
C LEU A 160 -10.23 10.76 -26.11
N ASP A 161 -10.98 10.77 -25.02
CA ASP A 161 -12.40 11.08 -24.98
C ASP A 161 -12.63 12.57 -24.74
N HIS A 162 -13.04 13.30 -25.80
CA HIS A 162 -13.34 14.72 -25.72
C HIS A 162 -14.45 15.04 -24.71
N ASP A 163 -15.44 14.18 -24.58
CA ASP A 163 -16.58 14.38 -23.68
C ASP A 163 -16.11 14.39 -22.20
N THR A 164 -15.09 13.60 -21.88
CA THR A 164 -14.48 13.63 -20.54
C THR A 164 -13.79 14.98 -20.25
N PHE A 165 -13.09 15.60 -21.23
CA PHE A 165 -12.54 16.96 -21.06
C PHE A 165 -13.67 17.98 -20.85
N GLN A 166 -14.74 17.87 -21.62
CA GLN A 166 -15.88 18.76 -21.46
C GLN A 166 -16.57 18.59 -20.11
N TYR A 167 -16.70 17.35 -19.64
CA TYR A 167 -17.18 17.07 -18.29
C TYR A 167 -16.32 17.75 -17.22
N CYS A 168 -14.98 17.65 -17.30
CA CYS A 168 -14.09 18.32 -16.39
C CYS A 168 -14.28 19.85 -16.40
N ARG A 169 -14.41 20.45 -17.58
CA ARG A 169 -14.70 21.90 -17.71
C ARG A 169 -16.02 22.26 -17.03
N ASN A 170 -17.08 21.48 -17.20
CA ASN A 170 -18.38 21.73 -16.58
C ASN A 170 -18.30 21.67 -15.03
N VAL A 171 -17.60 20.67 -14.49
CA VAL A 171 -17.34 20.57 -13.03
C VAL A 171 -16.56 21.78 -12.53
N LEU A 172 -15.50 22.18 -13.24
CA LEU A 172 -14.68 23.34 -12.88
C LEU A 172 -15.45 24.65 -12.99
N ALA A 173 -16.29 24.83 -14.02
CA ALA A 173 -17.13 26.01 -14.15
C ALA A 173 -18.06 26.21 -12.94
N SER A 174 -18.55 25.10 -12.38
CA SER A 174 -19.40 25.13 -11.18
C SER A 174 -18.62 25.41 -9.89
N LYS A 175 -17.43 24.81 -9.72
CA LYS A 175 -16.66 24.87 -8.47
C LYS A 175 -15.64 25.99 -8.42
N LYS A 176 -14.99 26.31 -9.54
CA LYS A 176 -13.91 27.29 -9.68
C LYS A 176 -14.18 28.18 -10.90
N PRO A 177 -15.17 29.07 -10.88
CA PRO A 177 -15.42 30.01 -11.98
C PRO A 177 -14.16 30.81 -12.30
N GLY A 178 -13.69 30.79 -13.56
CA GLY A 178 -12.43 31.43 -13.95
C GLY A 178 -11.21 30.51 -14.00
N HIS A 179 -11.39 29.20 -13.77
CA HIS A 179 -10.31 28.23 -13.93
C HIS A 179 -9.73 28.26 -15.36
N PRO A 180 -8.38 28.23 -15.56
CA PRO A 180 -7.77 28.33 -16.89
C PRO A 180 -8.28 27.30 -17.91
N TRP A 181 -8.58 26.08 -17.50
CA TRP A 181 -9.06 25.01 -18.39
C TRP A 181 -10.36 25.34 -19.11
N LEU A 182 -11.16 26.28 -18.59
CA LEU A 182 -12.41 26.71 -19.24
C LEU A 182 -12.17 27.37 -20.60
N GLN A 183 -10.97 27.91 -20.82
CA GLN A 183 -10.58 28.60 -22.05
C GLN A 183 -9.53 27.82 -22.88
N MET A 184 -9.01 26.71 -22.35
CA MET A 184 -7.99 25.89 -22.99
C MET A 184 -8.60 24.83 -23.91
N THR A 185 -7.91 24.53 -25.03
CA THR A 185 -8.18 23.31 -25.80
C THR A 185 -7.74 22.07 -25.04
N ASP A 186 -8.17 20.88 -25.45
CA ASP A 186 -7.76 19.61 -24.84
C ASP A 186 -6.24 19.44 -24.91
N GLU A 187 -5.60 19.77 -26.05
CA GLU A 187 -4.15 19.74 -26.18
C GLU A 187 -3.46 20.70 -25.21
N GLN A 188 -4.00 21.90 -25.03
CA GLN A 188 -3.44 22.86 -24.07
C GLN A 188 -3.57 22.38 -22.61
N ILE A 189 -4.68 21.71 -22.26
CA ILE A 189 -4.84 21.07 -20.95
C ILE A 189 -3.77 20.00 -20.75
N LEU A 190 -3.60 19.11 -21.73
CA LEU A 190 -2.61 18.03 -21.67
C LEU A 190 -1.18 18.53 -21.49
N LEU A 191 -0.81 19.59 -22.21
CA LEU A 191 0.52 20.21 -22.11
C LEU A 191 0.73 20.94 -20.77
N SER A 192 -0.27 21.73 -20.33
CA SER A 192 -0.18 22.50 -19.08
C SER A 192 -0.12 21.62 -17.83
N THR A 193 -0.72 20.42 -17.89
CA THR A 193 -0.72 19.44 -16.82
C THR A 193 0.43 18.44 -16.90
N HIS A 194 1.30 18.55 -17.90
CA HIS A 194 2.40 17.61 -18.21
C HIS A 194 1.94 16.18 -18.55
N LEU A 195 0.69 16.00 -18.95
CA LEU A 195 0.18 14.74 -19.47
C LEU A 195 0.66 14.44 -20.88
N ALA A 196 1.14 15.46 -21.56
CA ALA A 196 1.80 15.38 -22.86
C ALA A 196 3.06 16.24 -22.90
N SER A 197 3.92 15.98 -23.87
CA SER A 197 5.07 16.80 -24.24
C SER A 197 5.15 16.94 -25.75
N LYS A 198 5.92 17.94 -26.24
CA LYS A 198 6.21 18.07 -27.67
C LYS A 198 7.48 17.31 -28.01
N GLY A 199 7.43 16.52 -29.06
CA GLY A 199 8.59 15.83 -29.64
C GLY A 199 9.45 16.75 -30.51
N VAL A 200 10.50 16.19 -31.11
CA VAL A 200 11.47 16.95 -31.93
C VAL A 200 10.81 17.57 -33.18
N SER A 201 9.80 16.89 -33.76
CA SER A 201 9.06 17.32 -34.93
C SER A 201 7.75 18.02 -34.58
N ASP A 202 7.65 18.57 -33.36
CA ASP A 202 6.44 19.21 -32.78
C ASP A 202 5.22 18.26 -32.62
N GLU A 203 5.43 16.95 -32.78
CA GLU A 203 4.40 15.95 -32.53
C GLU A 203 4.05 15.89 -31.05
N LEU A 204 2.76 15.62 -30.75
CA LEU A 204 2.28 15.48 -29.37
C LEU A 204 2.57 14.07 -28.86
N LEU A 205 3.41 14.00 -27.84
CA LEU A 205 3.77 12.75 -27.15
C LEU A 205 2.91 12.58 -25.89
N LEU A 206 1.94 11.70 -25.94
CA LEU A 206 1.00 11.43 -24.86
C LEU A 206 1.56 10.39 -23.89
N LYS A 207 1.37 10.66 -22.59
CA LYS A 207 1.81 9.78 -21.50
C LYS A 207 0.69 8.84 -21.05
N TYR A 208 1.04 7.76 -20.30
CA TYR A 208 0.04 6.88 -19.69
C TYR A 208 -0.95 7.64 -18.81
N ALA A 209 -0.52 8.70 -18.12
CA ALA A 209 -1.43 9.54 -17.33
C ALA A 209 -2.55 10.15 -18.19
N ALA A 210 -2.27 10.58 -19.43
CA ALA A 210 -3.29 11.08 -20.35
C ALA A 210 -4.28 9.99 -20.74
N LEU A 211 -3.78 8.79 -21.05
CA LEU A 211 -4.62 7.63 -21.38
C LEU A 211 -5.49 7.22 -20.19
N ILE A 212 -4.92 7.12 -18.99
CA ILE A 212 -5.64 6.74 -17.77
C ILE A 212 -6.75 7.75 -17.45
N LEU A 213 -6.48 9.05 -17.56
CA LEU A 213 -7.43 10.11 -17.19
C LEU A 213 -8.50 10.36 -18.25
N PHE A 214 -8.15 10.26 -19.53
CA PHE A 214 -8.99 10.73 -20.64
C PHE A 214 -9.13 9.72 -21.77
N GLY A 215 -8.60 8.51 -21.64
CA GLY A 215 -8.69 7.49 -22.69
C GLY A 215 -10.12 7.00 -22.93
N LYS A 216 -10.46 6.73 -24.20
CA LYS A 216 -11.64 5.96 -24.56
C LYS A 216 -11.51 4.53 -24.04
N GLU A 217 -12.62 3.83 -23.82
CA GLU A 217 -12.61 2.44 -23.34
C GLU A 217 -11.81 1.52 -24.27
N GLU A 218 -11.97 1.66 -25.58
CA GLU A 218 -11.22 0.88 -26.57
C GLU A 218 -9.70 1.14 -26.48
N ALA A 219 -9.30 2.40 -26.32
CA ALA A 219 -7.89 2.74 -26.16
C ALA A 219 -7.29 2.19 -24.85
N LEU A 220 -8.07 2.22 -23.76
CA LEU A 220 -7.66 1.59 -22.49
C LEU A 220 -7.53 0.07 -22.64
N GLU A 221 -8.41 -0.60 -23.37
CA GLU A 221 -8.31 -2.03 -23.65
C GLU A 221 -7.09 -2.37 -24.53
N ASP A 222 -6.77 -1.54 -25.52
CA ASP A 222 -5.64 -1.76 -26.41
C ASP A 222 -4.28 -1.54 -25.73
N PHE A 223 -4.12 -0.44 -25.02
CA PHE A 223 -2.85 -0.04 -24.41
C PHE A 223 -2.66 -0.54 -22.97
N MET A 224 -3.75 -0.81 -22.24
CA MET A 224 -3.77 -1.27 -20.85
C MET A 224 -4.81 -2.38 -20.61
N PRO A 225 -4.70 -3.56 -21.25
CA PRO A 225 -5.74 -4.59 -21.26
C PRO A 225 -6.11 -5.14 -19.88
N ARG A 226 -5.26 -4.95 -18.89
CA ARG A 226 -5.50 -5.38 -17.51
C ARG A 226 -6.04 -4.28 -16.60
N TYR A 227 -6.13 -3.03 -17.08
CA TYR A 227 -6.69 -1.90 -16.33
C TYR A 227 -8.14 -2.18 -15.95
N ARG A 228 -8.45 -2.15 -14.66
CA ARG A 228 -9.78 -2.47 -14.15
C ARG A 228 -9.99 -2.00 -12.72
N PHE A 229 -11.17 -1.45 -12.45
CA PHE A 229 -11.70 -1.19 -11.12
C PHE A 229 -12.95 -2.04 -10.86
N GLU A 230 -13.11 -2.48 -9.62
CA GLU A 230 -14.22 -3.31 -9.17
C GLU A 230 -14.84 -2.70 -7.91
N ALA A 231 -16.13 -2.45 -7.91
CA ALA A 231 -16.89 -2.10 -6.72
C ALA A 231 -17.81 -3.27 -6.35
N LEU A 232 -17.77 -3.71 -5.10
CA LEU A 232 -18.45 -4.89 -4.59
C LEU A 232 -19.22 -4.54 -3.33
N PHE A 233 -20.51 -4.88 -3.31
CA PHE A 233 -21.34 -4.77 -2.13
C PHE A 233 -21.61 -6.14 -1.53
N HIS A 234 -21.58 -6.24 -0.20
CA HIS A 234 -21.76 -7.46 0.55
C HIS A 234 -22.82 -7.25 1.65
N MET A 235 -23.91 -8.01 1.56
CA MET A 235 -24.96 -8.04 2.61
C MET A 235 -24.53 -8.81 3.86
N CYS A 236 -23.24 -8.97 4.10
CA CYS A 236 -22.66 -9.61 5.26
C CYS A 236 -21.58 -8.73 5.90
N THR A 237 -21.11 -9.10 7.09
CA THR A 237 -19.93 -8.50 7.70
C THR A 237 -18.66 -9.05 7.08
N TYR A 238 -17.53 -8.37 7.25
CA TYR A 238 -16.24 -8.84 6.76
C TYR A 238 -15.86 -10.20 7.36
N HIS A 239 -16.15 -10.41 8.65
CA HIS A 239 -15.90 -11.68 9.31
C HIS A 239 -16.74 -12.83 8.68
N GLN A 240 -18.01 -12.56 8.39
CA GLN A 240 -18.86 -13.54 7.70
C GLN A 240 -18.36 -13.84 6.29
N TYR A 241 -17.91 -12.83 5.56
CA TYR A 241 -17.33 -12.98 4.21
C TYR A 241 -16.11 -13.91 4.19
N THR A 242 -15.32 -13.97 5.27
CA THR A 242 -14.17 -14.88 5.39
C THR A 242 -14.58 -16.32 5.65
N ASP A 243 -15.81 -16.58 6.11
CA ASP A 243 -16.36 -17.92 6.29
C ASP A 243 -17.03 -18.44 5.02
N LEU A 244 -16.25 -19.04 4.13
CA LEU A 244 -16.71 -19.56 2.84
C LEU A 244 -17.76 -20.66 2.93
N LYS A 245 -17.96 -21.28 4.10
CA LYS A 245 -18.98 -22.32 4.31
C LYS A 245 -20.35 -21.71 4.57
N GLN A 246 -20.40 -20.60 5.31
CA GLN A 246 -21.66 -19.91 5.63
C GLN A 246 -22.08 -18.94 4.54
N PHE A 247 -21.10 -18.31 3.87
CA PHE A 247 -21.34 -17.27 2.85
C PHE A 247 -20.61 -17.63 1.55
N PRO A 248 -21.16 -18.55 0.75
CA PRO A 248 -20.55 -18.96 -0.51
C PRO A 248 -20.61 -17.87 -1.60
N ASN A 249 -21.51 -16.90 -1.48
CA ASN A 249 -21.62 -15.79 -2.39
C ASN A 249 -20.48 -14.78 -2.18
N ARG A 250 -19.78 -14.44 -3.26
CA ARG A 250 -18.66 -13.51 -3.23
C ARG A 250 -19.07 -12.05 -3.11
N TYR A 251 -20.28 -11.70 -3.51
CA TYR A 251 -20.86 -10.35 -3.52
C TYR A 251 -22.35 -10.43 -3.79
N ASP A 252 -23.09 -9.40 -3.38
CA ASP A 252 -24.51 -9.24 -3.64
C ASP A 252 -24.76 -8.25 -4.80
N ASP A 253 -23.88 -7.25 -4.98
CA ASP A 253 -23.83 -6.42 -6.17
C ASP A 253 -22.38 -6.17 -6.59
N ARG A 254 -22.16 -6.00 -7.90
CA ARG A 254 -20.87 -5.77 -8.51
C ARG A 254 -20.96 -4.78 -9.64
N ARG A 255 -20.02 -3.83 -9.66
CA ARG A 255 -19.80 -2.94 -10.79
C ARG A 255 -18.34 -3.05 -11.24
N THR A 256 -18.13 -3.50 -12.49
CA THR A 256 -16.81 -3.51 -13.15
C THR A 256 -16.67 -2.26 -13.99
N MET A 257 -15.54 -1.58 -13.90
CA MET A 257 -15.24 -0.35 -14.62
C MET A 257 -13.92 -0.47 -15.36
N ARG A 258 -13.94 -0.16 -16.66
CA ARG A 258 -12.78 -0.11 -17.56
C ARG A 258 -12.70 1.23 -18.30
N CYS A 259 -13.56 2.17 -17.96
CA CYS A 259 -13.52 3.53 -18.47
C CYS A 259 -12.36 4.33 -17.88
N ASN A 260 -12.11 5.52 -18.39
CA ASN A 260 -11.08 6.40 -17.87
C ASN A 260 -11.30 6.77 -16.37
N LEU A 261 -10.24 7.21 -15.72
CA LEU A 261 -10.21 7.37 -14.27
C LEU A 261 -11.17 8.45 -13.76
N ILE A 262 -11.48 9.47 -14.58
CA ILE A 262 -12.49 10.49 -14.28
C ILE A 262 -13.87 9.83 -14.08
N HIS A 263 -14.28 9.00 -15.02
CA HIS A 263 -15.56 8.26 -14.95
C HIS A 263 -15.52 7.12 -13.93
N VAL A 264 -14.35 6.50 -13.68
CA VAL A 264 -14.20 5.53 -12.59
C VAL A 264 -14.52 6.21 -11.25
N TYR A 265 -13.97 7.40 -11.00
CA TYR A 265 -14.23 8.15 -9.78
C TYR A 265 -15.73 8.45 -9.59
N GLU A 266 -16.42 8.90 -10.64
CA GLU A 266 -17.87 9.14 -10.59
C GLU A 266 -18.64 7.86 -10.23
N ARG A 267 -18.37 6.77 -10.96
CA ARG A 267 -19.07 5.49 -10.78
C ARG A 267 -18.82 4.87 -9.41
N LEU A 268 -17.61 5.05 -8.84
CA LEU A 268 -17.29 4.65 -7.47
C LEU A 268 -18.03 5.52 -6.44
N SER A 269 -18.11 6.83 -6.69
CA SER A 269 -18.84 7.77 -5.83
C SER A 269 -20.35 7.44 -5.81
N GLU A 270 -20.95 7.20 -6.97
CA GLU A 270 -22.34 6.72 -7.08
C GLU A 270 -22.55 5.40 -6.33
N PHE A 271 -21.58 4.48 -6.40
CA PHE A 271 -21.66 3.21 -5.68
C PHE A 271 -21.65 3.39 -4.16
N VAL A 272 -20.79 4.27 -3.67
CA VAL A 272 -20.76 4.68 -2.26
C VAL A 272 -22.11 5.32 -1.85
N GLU A 273 -22.63 6.22 -2.67
CA GLU A 273 -23.90 6.88 -2.41
C GLU A 273 -25.08 5.90 -2.34
N ARG A 274 -25.05 4.86 -3.14
CA ARG A 274 -26.09 3.84 -3.20
C ARG A 274 -26.15 2.97 -1.94
N TYR A 275 -24.99 2.61 -1.37
CA TYR A 275 -24.92 1.59 -0.32
C TYR A 275 -24.59 2.13 1.06
N LEU A 276 -24.10 3.35 1.18
CA LEU A 276 -23.78 3.96 2.45
C LEU A 276 -24.82 5.02 2.84
N PRO A 277 -25.21 5.10 4.13
CA PRO A 277 -26.24 6.02 4.58
C PRO A 277 -25.83 7.49 4.35
N ASP A 278 -26.82 8.31 3.95
CA ASP A 278 -26.67 9.76 3.88
C ASP A 278 -26.71 10.33 5.31
N LYS A 279 -25.53 10.69 5.83
CA LYS A 279 -25.39 11.36 7.11
C LYS A 279 -24.89 12.78 6.89
N PHE A 280 -25.41 13.70 7.64
CA PHE A 280 -25.00 15.09 7.57
C PHE A 280 -24.74 15.66 8.97
N PHE A 281 -23.99 16.71 8.99
CA PHE A 281 -23.71 17.51 10.18
C PHE A 281 -24.13 18.96 9.92
N LEU A 282 -24.74 19.59 10.91
CA LEU A 282 -25.04 21.00 10.87
C LEU A 282 -24.09 21.73 11.82
N PRO A 283 -23.09 22.46 11.31
CA PRO A 283 -22.15 23.19 12.15
C PRO A 283 -22.88 24.21 13.02
N GLU A 284 -22.43 24.39 14.24
CA GLU A 284 -23.03 25.36 15.16
C GLU A 284 -23.02 26.78 14.57
N GLY A 285 -24.18 27.41 14.50
CA GLY A 285 -24.34 28.73 13.88
C GLY A 285 -24.43 28.75 12.35
N SER A 286 -24.38 27.58 11.69
CA SER A 286 -24.54 27.46 10.23
C SER A 286 -25.96 27.06 9.85
N THR A 287 -26.44 27.57 8.73
CA THR A 287 -27.68 27.12 8.07
C THR A 287 -27.39 26.11 6.94
N GLN A 288 -26.08 25.89 6.64
CA GLN A 288 -25.65 24.95 5.60
C GLN A 288 -25.30 23.61 6.21
N ARG A 289 -25.90 22.57 5.67
CA ARG A 289 -25.62 21.18 6.01
C ARG A 289 -24.26 20.78 5.40
N GLU A 290 -23.41 20.12 6.19
CA GLU A 290 -22.23 19.41 5.67
C GLU A 290 -22.58 17.94 5.43
N ASP A 291 -22.36 17.46 4.20
CA ASP A 291 -22.53 16.06 3.83
C ASP A 291 -21.31 15.26 4.33
N LEU A 292 -21.51 14.50 5.40
CA LEU A 292 -20.47 13.69 6.03
C LEU A 292 -20.03 12.52 5.15
N ARG A 293 -20.98 11.89 4.43
CA ARG A 293 -20.70 10.79 3.51
C ARG A 293 -19.77 11.28 2.40
N TRP A 294 -20.13 12.38 1.74
CA TRP A 294 -19.31 12.97 0.69
C TRP A 294 -17.93 13.36 1.21
N ASN A 295 -17.85 14.09 2.31
CA ASN A 295 -16.58 14.58 2.85
C ASN A 295 -15.62 13.46 3.26
N LEU A 296 -16.13 12.33 3.79
CA LEU A 296 -15.32 11.17 4.16
C LEU A 296 -14.94 10.33 2.95
N PHE A 297 -15.90 9.93 2.13
CA PHE A 297 -15.66 8.95 1.07
C PHE A 297 -15.11 9.56 -0.21
N ARG A 298 -15.27 10.85 -0.47
CA ARG A 298 -14.59 11.57 -1.53
C ARG A 298 -13.07 11.31 -1.48
N GLU A 299 -12.50 11.45 -0.31
CA GLU A 299 -11.07 11.25 -0.11
C GLU A 299 -10.66 9.78 -0.24
N ILE A 300 -11.44 8.86 0.33
CA ILE A 300 -11.16 7.41 0.26
C ILE A 300 -11.23 6.93 -1.20
N VAL A 301 -12.25 7.34 -1.95
CA VAL A 301 -12.41 6.99 -3.37
C VAL A 301 -11.34 7.66 -4.24
N GLY A 302 -11.02 8.93 -3.97
CA GLY A 302 -9.96 9.64 -4.65
C GLY A 302 -8.61 8.93 -4.48
N ASN A 303 -8.26 8.56 -3.25
CA ASN A 303 -7.03 7.83 -2.94
C ASN A 303 -6.99 6.43 -3.60
N LEU A 304 -8.11 5.73 -3.65
CA LEU A 304 -8.23 4.47 -4.41
C LEU A 304 -7.89 4.67 -5.89
N CYS A 305 -8.36 5.76 -6.50
CA CYS A 305 -8.13 6.07 -7.91
C CYS A 305 -6.67 6.43 -8.19
N VAL A 306 -6.07 7.34 -7.40
CA VAL A 306 -4.78 7.94 -7.77
C VAL A 306 -3.55 7.24 -7.22
N HIS A 307 -3.68 6.34 -6.23
CA HIS A 307 -2.54 5.66 -5.61
C HIS A 307 -2.35 4.20 -6.03
N ALA A 308 -2.99 3.75 -7.11
CA ALA A 308 -2.80 2.42 -7.65
C ALA A 308 -1.46 2.29 -8.40
N ASP A 309 -0.84 1.12 -8.36
CA ASP A 309 0.25 0.76 -9.27
C ASP A 309 -0.36 0.25 -10.59
N PHE A 310 -0.50 1.13 -11.56
CA PHE A 310 -1.06 0.82 -12.87
C PHE A 310 -0.16 -0.06 -13.73
N SER A 311 1.10 -0.27 -13.34
CA SER A 311 2.00 -1.19 -14.05
C SER A 311 1.76 -2.66 -13.70
N SER A 312 1.15 -2.94 -12.54
CA SER A 312 1.01 -4.30 -12.00
C SER A 312 0.01 -5.19 -12.74
N GLY A 313 -0.95 -4.60 -13.44
CA GLY A 313 -2.04 -5.32 -14.11
C GLY A 313 -3.07 -5.99 -13.18
N TYR A 314 -3.02 -5.75 -11.86
CA TYR A 314 -4.06 -6.16 -10.93
C TYR A 314 -5.17 -5.11 -10.83
N ALA A 315 -6.39 -5.57 -10.54
CA ALA A 315 -7.54 -4.68 -10.37
C ALA A 315 -7.48 -3.92 -9.03
N CYS A 316 -8.05 -2.70 -9.03
CA CYS A 316 -8.37 -1.95 -7.82
C CYS A 316 -9.76 -2.34 -7.32
N PHE A 317 -9.94 -2.44 -6.01
CA PHE A 317 -11.21 -2.87 -5.42
C PHE A 317 -11.73 -1.88 -4.39
N LEU A 318 -13.04 -1.61 -4.45
CA LEU A 318 -13.84 -1.01 -3.40
C LEU A 318 -14.83 -2.06 -2.89
N HIS A 319 -14.70 -2.46 -1.63
CA HIS A 319 -15.66 -3.35 -0.99
C HIS A 319 -16.47 -2.57 0.05
N VAL A 320 -17.78 -2.69 0.00
CA VAL A 320 -18.71 -2.14 0.99
C VAL A 320 -19.38 -3.31 1.71
N PHE A 321 -19.07 -3.48 3.00
CA PHE A 321 -19.67 -4.48 3.90
C PHE A 321 -20.65 -3.81 4.85
N LYS A 322 -21.43 -4.62 5.59
CA LYS A 322 -22.30 -4.11 6.65
C LYS A 322 -21.57 -3.40 7.78
N ASP A 323 -20.32 -3.80 8.04
CA ASP A 323 -19.50 -3.35 9.17
C ASP A 323 -18.30 -2.49 8.77
N ARG A 324 -17.94 -2.42 7.48
CA ARG A 324 -16.78 -1.66 7.02
C ARG A 324 -16.76 -1.38 5.54
N VAL A 325 -15.92 -0.43 5.17
CA VAL A 325 -15.49 -0.21 3.78
C VAL A 325 -14.01 -0.57 3.66
N VAL A 326 -13.66 -1.31 2.61
CA VAL A 326 -12.28 -1.71 2.34
C VAL A 326 -11.91 -1.30 0.92
N THR A 327 -10.79 -0.60 0.75
CA THR A 327 -10.16 -0.38 -0.55
C THR A 327 -8.90 -1.22 -0.68
N LYS A 328 -8.65 -1.73 -1.88
CA LYS A 328 -7.44 -2.51 -2.19
C LYS A 328 -6.86 -1.99 -3.49
N ASN A 329 -5.65 -1.47 -3.43
CA ASN A 329 -4.88 -1.06 -4.60
C ASN A 329 -3.74 -2.04 -4.85
N PRO A 330 -3.45 -2.40 -6.10
CA PRO A 330 -2.15 -2.94 -6.42
C PRO A 330 -1.08 -1.97 -5.94
N SER A 331 -0.07 -2.50 -5.26
CA SER A 331 0.96 -1.68 -4.65
C SER A 331 2.33 -2.24 -4.99
N ARG A 332 3.28 -1.33 -5.15
CA ARG A 332 4.68 -1.62 -5.16
C ARG A 332 5.27 -1.15 -3.83
N LEU A 333 6.04 -2.01 -3.19
CA LEU A 333 6.77 -1.63 -1.99
C LEU A 333 7.78 -0.54 -2.32
N LEU A 334 7.80 0.48 -1.50
CA LEU A 334 8.70 1.61 -1.61
C LEU A 334 9.58 1.65 -0.38
N PRO A 335 10.86 1.99 -0.52
CA PRO A 335 11.80 2.00 0.59
C PRO A 335 11.38 2.87 1.76
N GLU A 336 10.65 3.94 1.48
CA GLU A 336 10.22 4.93 2.45
C GLU A 336 9.00 4.52 3.26
N ILE A 337 8.28 3.49 2.81
CA ILE A 337 7.04 3.02 3.46
C ILE A 337 7.24 1.59 3.94
N PRO A 338 7.20 1.32 5.25
CA PRO A 338 7.34 -0.03 5.78
C PRO A 338 6.32 -1.01 5.20
N GLU A 339 6.72 -2.27 5.07
CA GLU A 339 5.80 -3.36 4.75
C GLU A 339 5.03 -3.78 6.01
N GLY A 340 3.77 -4.21 5.85
CA GLY A 340 2.91 -4.67 6.92
C GLY A 340 1.91 -3.62 7.40
N GLU A 341 1.51 -3.71 8.65
CA GLU A 341 0.58 -2.75 9.26
C GLU A 341 1.22 -1.38 9.41
N LEU A 342 0.51 -0.35 8.95
CA LEU A 342 0.96 1.03 9.02
C LEU A 342 0.11 1.84 9.98
N THR A 343 0.77 2.77 10.69
CA THR A 343 0.08 3.87 11.36
C THR A 343 -0.21 5.01 10.36
N ILE A 344 -1.16 5.85 10.70
CA ILE A 344 -1.52 7.00 9.86
C ILE A 344 -0.33 7.97 9.68
N GLU A 345 0.51 8.12 10.71
CA GLU A 345 1.70 8.97 10.69
C GLU A 345 2.76 8.46 9.70
N GLN A 346 2.80 7.16 9.42
CA GLN A 346 3.72 6.55 8.47
C GLN A 346 3.31 6.74 7.01
N LEU A 347 2.09 7.21 6.74
CA LEU A 347 1.61 7.50 5.38
C LEU A 347 2.07 8.87 4.85
N ASN A 348 3.06 9.49 5.49
CA ASN A 348 3.48 10.86 5.18
C ASN A 348 3.92 11.04 3.72
N ASN A 349 3.25 11.96 3.05
CA ASN A 349 3.68 12.74 1.87
C ASN A 349 4.16 11.98 0.62
N TYR A 350 3.87 10.66 0.51
CA TYR A 350 4.23 9.92 -0.68
C TYR A 350 3.08 9.87 -1.69
N THR A 351 3.36 10.37 -2.90
CA THR A 351 2.41 10.35 -4.01
C THR A 351 2.89 9.37 -5.08
N LYS A 352 2.14 8.29 -5.32
CA LYS A 352 2.52 7.26 -6.31
C LYS A 352 2.39 7.74 -7.76
N ASN A 353 1.39 8.56 -8.05
CA ASN A 353 1.08 9.06 -9.38
C ASN A 353 0.82 10.57 -9.33
N PRO A 354 1.86 11.42 -9.25
CA PRO A 354 1.71 12.86 -9.09
C PRO A 354 0.96 13.56 -10.23
N LEU A 355 1.01 13.05 -11.46
CA LEU A 355 0.26 13.63 -12.57
C LEU A 355 -1.24 13.39 -12.43
N LEU A 356 -1.63 12.17 -12.00
CA LEU A 356 -3.04 11.84 -11.73
C LEU A 356 -3.56 12.66 -10.54
N VAL A 357 -2.77 12.73 -9.45
CA VAL A 357 -3.13 13.52 -8.25
C VAL A 357 -3.33 14.98 -8.62
N ARG A 358 -2.46 15.57 -9.46
CA ARG A 358 -2.57 16.96 -9.91
C ARG A 358 -3.95 17.23 -10.55
N VAL A 359 -4.39 16.36 -11.46
CA VAL A 359 -5.71 16.52 -12.12
C VAL A 359 -6.84 16.36 -11.11
N PHE A 360 -6.78 15.37 -10.24
CA PHE A 360 -7.79 15.16 -9.19
C PHE A 360 -7.84 16.31 -8.19
N HIS A 361 -6.70 16.94 -7.89
CA HIS A 361 -6.63 18.15 -7.06
C HIS A 361 -7.29 19.35 -7.76
N GLU A 362 -7.04 19.56 -9.06
CA GLU A 362 -7.74 20.60 -9.82
C GLU A 362 -9.26 20.42 -9.76
N MET A 363 -9.74 19.18 -9.84
CA MET A 363 -11.15 18.82 -9.71
C MET A 363 -11.70 18.93 -8.27
N SER A 364 -10.85 19.18 -7.27
CA SER A 364 -11.18 19.15 -5.84
C SER A 364 -11.74 17.80 -5.36
N TRP A 365 -11.21 16.70 -5.89
CA TRP A 365 -11.55 15.32 -5.51
C TRP A 365 -10.58 14.73 -4.51
N VAL A 366 -9.34 15.19 -4.52
CA VAL A 366 -8.32 14.92 -3.49
C VAL A 366 -7.74 16.23 -3.01
N GLU A 367 -7.22 16.25 -1.81
CA GLU A 367 -6.58 17.43 -1.24
C GLU A 367 -5.05 17.39 -1.41
N ASP A 368 -4.38 18.51 -1.08
CA ASP A 368 -2.94 18.63 -1.15
C ASP A 368 -2.23 17.62 -0.23
N LEU A 369 -1.00 17.32 -0.57
CA LEU A 369 -0.10 16.39 0.10
C LEU A 369 -0.26 16.34 1.62
N GLY A 370 -0.75 15.19 2.13
CA GLY A 370 -0.87 14.90 3.57
C GLY A 370 -2.12 15.46 4.26
N SER A 371 -2.99 16.24 3.59
CA SER A 371 -4.24 16.75 4.18
C SER A 371 -5.40 15.76 4.05
N GLY A 372 -5.39 14.89 3.05
CA GLY A 372 -6.45 13.92 2.81
C GLY A 372 -6.71 12.98 3.98
N ILE A 373 -5.63 12.46 4.59
CA ILE A 373 -5.77 11.62 5.79
C ILE A 373 -6.33 12.41 6.98
N ARG A 374 -6.00 13.70 7.10
CA ARG A 374 -6.55 14.58 8.15
C ARG A 374 -8.05 14.79 7.98
N ASN A 375 -8.52 14.86 6.73
CA ASN A 375 -9.95 14.92 6.45
C ASN A 375 -10.66 13.62 6.84
N ILE A 376 -10.08 12.46 6.51
CA ILE A 376 -10.62 11.17 6.97
C ILE A 376 -10.73 11.18 8.50
N LEU A 377 -9.66 11.56 9.24
CA LEU A 377 -9.68 11.63 10.70
C LEU A 377 -10.67 12.65 11.25
N ARG A 378 -10.93 13.74 10.54
CA ARG A 378 -11.91 14.76 10.93
C ARG A 378 -13.33 14.26 10.77
N TYR A 379 -13.67 13.62 9.67
CA TYR A 379 -15.03 13.25 9.32
C TYR A 379 -15.42 11.83 9.76
N ALA A 380 -14.47 10.91 9.91
CA ALA A 380 -14.74 9.54 10.34
C ALA A 380 -15.48 9.47 11.68
N PRO A 381 -15.06 10.18 12.77
CA PRO A 381 -15.76 10.13 14.05
C PRO A 381 -17.16 10.72 14.00
N LEU A 382 -17.41 11.69 13.10
CA LEU A 382 -18.73 12.28 12.91
C LEU A 382 -19.66 11.34 12.13
N TYR A 383 -19.10 10.59 11.20
CA TYR A 383 -19.86 9.64 10.38
C TYR A 383 -20.06 8.30 11.10
N TYR A 384 -19.03 7.80 11.77
CA TYR A 384 -19.02 6.55 12.54
C TYR A 384 -18.34 6.77 13.90
N PRO A 385 -19.07 6.99 14.99
CA PRO A 385 -18.47 7.29 16.30
C PRO A 385 -17.48 6.24 16.80
N ASP A 386 -17.70 4.96 16.51
CA ASP A 386 -16.86 3.83 16.92
C ASP A 386 -15.94 3.35 15.78
N TYR A 387 -15.51 4.25 14.90
CA TYR A 387 -14.68 3.88 13.75
C TYR A 387 -13.30 3.38 14.15
N ARG A 388 -12.76 2.51 13.32
CA ARG A 388 -11.33 2.09 13.34
C ARG A 388 -10.78 2.13 11.93
N ILE A 389 -9.56 2.60 11.80
CA ILE A 389 -8.82 2.59 10.53
C ILE A 389 -7.71 1.56 10.64
N GLU A 390 -7.65 0.67 9.67
CA GLU A 390 -6.61 -0.34 9.51
C GLU A 390 -5.95 -0.14 8.14
N ILE A 391 -4.62 -0.10 8.11
CA ILE A 391 -3.84 0.10 6.88
C ILE A 391 -2.78 -0.97 6.81
N ASN A 392 -2.70 -1.65 5.68
CA ASN A 392 -1.68 -2.65 5.43
C ASN A 392 -1.00 -2.40 4.08
N ASN A 393 0.33 -2.36 4.07
CA ASN A 393 1.15 -2.16 2.89
C ASN A 393 1.89 -3.45 2.55
N GLY A 394 1.68 -3.95 1.35
CA GLY A 394 2.32 -5.16 0.82
C GLY A 394 2.24 -5.17 -0.69
N SER A 395 2.10 -6.33 -1.31
CA SER A 395 1.79 -6.46 -2.74
C SER A 395 0.47 -5.78 -3.14
N GLN A 396 -0.38 -5.55 -2.14
CA GLN A 396 -1.55 -4.70 -2.21
C GLN A 396 -1.52 -3.69 -1.04
N PHE A 397 -1.87 -2.45 -1.32
CA PHE A 397 -2.18 -1.46 -0.29
C PHE A 397 -3.65 -1.59 0.08
N ILE A 398 -3.92 -1.93 1.34
CA ILE A 398 -5.26 -2.15 1.86
C ILE A 398 -5.55 -1.05 2.88
N PHE A 399 -6.63 -0.31 2.65
CA PHE A 399 -7.19 0.63 3.62
C PHE A 399 -8.58 0.14 4.03
N SER A 400 -8.85 0.08 5.32
CA SER A 400 -10.13 -0.33 5.88
C SER A 400 -10.63 0.69 6.89
N ILE A 401 -11.90 1.08 6.79
CA ILE A 401 -12.60 1.84 7.83
C ILE A 401 -13.75 0.99 8.36
N THR A 402 -13.62 0.53 9.60
CA THR A 402 -14.61 -0.27 10.33
C THR A 402 -15.51 0.64 11.14
N TYR A 403 -16.81 0.43 11.11
CA TYR A 403 -17.81 1.28 11.77
C TYR A 403 -18.80 0.50 12.61
N MET A 404 -18.63 -0.81 12.75
CA MET A 404 -19.43 -1.63 13.63
C MET A 404 -18.55 -2.79 14.12
N ASP A 405 -18.26 -2.83 15.40
CA ASP A 405 -17.51 -3.94 15.99
C ASP A 405 -18.45 -5.10 16.33
N VAL A 406 -18.79 -5.88 15.30
CA VAL A 406 -19.65 -7.06 15.44
C VAL A 406 -18.88 -8.21 16.11
N ALA A 407 -17.56 -8.27 15.96
CA ALA A 407 -16.73 -9.33 16.50
C ALA A 407 -16.59 -9.23 18.04
N GLU A 408 -16.45 -8.02 18.60
CA GLU A 408 -16.44 -7.82 20.05
C GLU A 408 -17.83 -8.06 20.66
N LYS A 409 -18.89 -7.56 20.05
CA LYS A 409 -20.28 -7.79 20.56
C LYS A 409 -20.69 -9.26 20.51
N VAL A 410 -20.17 -10.06 19.59
CA VAL A 410 -20.40 -11.50 19.54
C VAL A 410 -19.54 -12.22 20.59
N ARG A 411 -18.28 -11.80 20.81
CA ARG A 411 -17.42 -12.34 21.87
C ARG A 411 -17.92 -11.99 23.26
N ASP A 412 -18.42 -10.78 23.46
CA ASP A 412 -18.99 -10.37 24.76
C ASP A 412 -20.33 -11.08 25.05
N LYS A 413 -21.18 -11.29 24.05
CA LYS A 413 -22.37 -12.14 24.20
C LYS A 413 -22.02 -13.59 24.45
N ALA A 414 -21.00 -14.15 23.81
CA ALA A 414 -20.53 -15.50 24.06
C ALA A 414 -19.91 -15.63 25.46
N LYS A 415 -19.13 -14.66 25.92
CA LYS A 415 -18.59 -14.62 27.28
C LYS A 415 -19.70 -14.44 28.35
N MET A 416 -20.72 -13.62 28.09
CA MET A 416 -21.87 -13.46 28.97
C MET A 416 -22.72 -14.76 29.05
N SER A 417 -22.76 -15.55 27.97
CA SER A 417 -23.48 -16.86 28.00
C SER A 417 -22.67 -17.97 28.66
N GLU A 418 -21.35 -17.86 28.79
CA GLU A 418 -20.49 -18.84 29.48
C GLU A 418 -20.32 -18.56 30.98
N THR A 419 -20.69 -17.37 31.46
CA THR A 419 -20.51 -16.96 32.86
C THR A 419 -21.78 -17.16 33.73
N ASP A 420 -22.87 -17.76 33.22
CA ASP A 420 -24.06 -18.00 34.01
C ASP A 420 -24.58 -19.44 33.95
N PRO A 421 -23.85 -20.44 34.55
CA PRO A 421 -24.39 -21.77 34.88
C PRO A 421 -24.77 -21.93 36.35
N GLN A 422 -24.70 -20.91 37.20
CA GLN A 422 -24.92 -21.10 38.65
C GLN A 422 -25.75 -19.98 39.27
N ASN A 423 -26.99 -19.82 38.84
CA ASN A 423 -28.04 -19.22 39.69
C ASN A 423 -29.39 -19.33 38.99
N ASP A 424 -29.92 -20.56 38.96
CA ASP A 424 -31.34 -20.79 38.72
C ASP A 424 -31.96 -21.30 40.04
N PRO A 425 -32.64 -20.42 40.81
CA PRO A 425 -33.27 -20.80 42.08
C PRO A 425 -34.46 -21.76 41.93
N ASP A 426 -34.88 -22.10 40.72
CA ASP A 426 -36.01 -23.04 40.46
C ASP A 426 -35.56 -24.52 40.22
N ARG A 427 -34.27 -24.83 40.28
CA ARG A 427 -33.76 -26.18 40.06
C ARG A 427 -33.81 -27.07 41.30
N GLU A 428 -34.09 -26.52 42.48
CA GLU A 428 -34.20 -27.31 43.73
C GLU A 428 -35.62 -27.84 44.08
N LYS A 429 -36.63 -27.56 43.22
CA LYS A 429 -38.01 -28.01 43.51
C LYS A 429 -38.52 -29.20 42.70
N MET A 430 -37.70 -29.82 41.86
CA MET A 430 -38.12 -30.97 41.04
C MET A 430 -37.48 -32.34 41.37
N THR A 431 -36.93 -32.52 42.56
CA THR A 431 -36.38 -33.82 42.99
C THR A 431 -37.01 -34.36 44.29
N GLN A 432 -38.32 -34.28 44.44
CA GLN A 432 -39.04 -35.04 45.46
C GLN A 432 -40.47 -35.32 44.99
N THR A 433 -40.66 -36.30 44.10
CA THR A 433 -41.86 -37.18 44.06
C THR A 433 -41.43 -38.44 43.34
N GLY A 434 -41.16 -39.49 44.18
CA GLY A 434 -40.97 -40.87 43.73
C GLY A 434 -42.27 -41.47 43.24
N PRO A 435 -42.24 -42.54 42.43
CA PRO A 435 -43.43 -43.14 41.88
C PRO A 435 -44.18 -43.98 42.91
N GLN A 436 -45.44 -43.70 43.21
CA GLN A 436 -46.39 -44.60 43.79
C GLN A 436 -46.89 -45.55 42.72
N ASN A 437 -46.68 -46.86 43.02
CA ASN A 437 -47.31 -47.99 42.34
C ASN A 437 -48.82 -47.92 42.50
N ASP A 438 -49.53 -48.09 41.43
CA ASP A 438 -50.90 -48.54 41.48
C ASP A 438 -51.09 -49.70 40.43
N PRO A 439 -51.48 -50.92 40.87
CA PRO A 439 -51.75 -52.01 39.97
C PRO A 439 -53.26 -52.07 39.69
N ASP A 440 -53.61 -52.17 38.47
CA ASP A 440 -54.87 -52.67 37.90
C ASP A 440 -55.46 -51.83 36.79
N ARG A 441 -55.37 -52.34 35.56
CA ARG A 441 -56.47 -52.71 34.70
C ARG A 441 -56.04 -53.07 33.29
N SER A 442 -56.20 -54.32 33.08
CA SER A 442 -56.45 -54.96 31.81
C SER A 442 -57.50 -54.26 30.93
N LEU A 443 -57.16 -54.04 29.67
CA LEU A 443 -57.80 -54.50 28.44
C LEU A 443 -57.02 -54.01 27.24
#